data_79d37fe4742596065c114746630ecaa4
#
_entry.id   79d37fe4742596065c114746630ecaa4
#
_cell.length_a   1.000
_cell.length_b   1.000
_cell.length_c   1.000
_cell.angle_alpha   90.00
_cell.angle_beta   90.00
_cell.angle_gamma   90.00
#
_symmetry.space_group_name_H-M   'P 1'
#
loop_
_entity.id
_entity.type
_entity.pdbx_description
1 polymer ?
#
loop_
_entity_poly.entity_id
_entity_poly.type
_entity_poly.pdbx_seq_one_letter_code
_entity_poly.pdbx_strand_id
1 'polypeptide(L)'
;MSFIPWSRGLRCPRISVPGFACHPYKTLYTVHVARSKPVEFRGSSLEDLRAFPLTARREAGHQLDQVQNGREPDDWKPMTTAGRGVKEIRVRDEAGAFRVLYVARFAGAIYVLHCFQKKTQKTSKADAELAAKRYRELLKELGQ
;
A
#
# COMPACT_ATOMS: atom_id res chain seq x y z
N MET A 1 -13.54 65.70 9.00
CA MET A 1 -12.65 64.58 8.66
C MET A 1 -12.40 63.78 9.90
N SER A 2 -13.13 62.70 10.05
CA SER A 2 -13.03 61.84 11.24
C SER A 2 -12.00 60.74 10.93
N PHE A 3 -10.84 60.85 11.55
CA PHE A 3 -9.90 59.73 11.60
C PHE A 3 -10.48 58.64 12.49
N ILE A 4 -10.77 57.51 11.92
CA ILE A 4 -11.08 56.30 12.69
C ILE A 4 -9.74 55.63 12.99
N PRO A 5 -9.29 55.57 14.23
CA PRO A 5 -8.10 54.84 14.55
C PRO A 5 -8.34 53.36 14.42
N TRP A 6 -7.59 52.73 13.54
CA TRP A 6 -7.52 51.28 13.39
C TRP A 6 -6.70 50.65 14.53
N SER A 7 -7.18 50.82 15.73
CA SER A 7 -6.59 50.15 16.89
C SER A 7 -7.70 49.68 17.82
N ARG A 8 -8.39 48.66 17.37
CA ARG A 8 -9.09 47.79 18.30
C ARG A 8 -8.91 46.38 17.83
N GLY A 9 -8.07 45.72 18.61
CA GLY A 9 -7.82 44.30 18.48
C GLY A 9 -9.11 43.55 18.31
N LEU A 10 -9.12 42.67 17.36
CA LEU A 10 -10.10 41.62 17.21
C LEU A 10 -10.18 40.86 18.54
N ARG A 11 -11.09 41.30 19.40
CA ARG A 11 -11.50 40.45 20.51
C ARG A 11 -12.22 39.28 19.91
N CYS A 12 -11.57 38.15 19.97
CA CYS A 12 -12.26 36.88 19.75
C CYS A 12 -13.54 36.87 20.60
N PRO A 13 -14.72 36.64 20.02
CA PRO A 13 -15.90 36.44 20.80
C PRO A 13 -15.65 35.30 21.78
N ARG A 14 -15.70 35.60 23.07
CA ARG A 14 -15.74 34.58 24.12
C ARG A 14 -17.02 33.80 23.93
N ILE A 15 -16.93 32.75 23.16
CA ILE A 15 -17.97 31.71 23.23
C ILE A 15 -17.63 30.94 24.50
N SER A 16 -18.36 31.27 25.54
CA SER A 16 -18.28 30.56 26.82
C SER A 16 -18.93 29.20 26.63
N VAL A 17 -18.18 28.22 26.18
CA VAL A 17 -18.59 26.81 26.24
C VAL A 17 -17.98 26.25 27.52
N PRO A 18 -18.76 25.90 28.51
CA PRO A 18 -18.21 25.34 29.74
C PRO A 18 -17.58 23.97 29.40
N GLY A 19 -16.29 23.86 29.61
CA GLY A 19 -15.56 22.60 29.51
C GLY A 19 -14.49 22.50 28.43
N PHE A 20 -14.33 23.51 27.56
CA PHE A 20 -13.21 23.51 26.63
C PHE A 20 -12.18 24.58 27.04
N ALA A 21 -11.05 24.14 27.61
CA ALA A 21 -9.90 24.98 27.74
C ALA A 21 -9.39 25.34 26.34
N CYS A 22 -9.50 26.61 25.98
CA CYS A 22 -8.92 27.12 24.75
C CYS A 22 -7.38 27.05 24.90
N HIS A 23 -6.78 25.98 24.46
CA HIS A 23 -5.36 25.88 24.31
C HIS A 23 -4.99 26.33 22.90
N PRO A 24 -4.47 27.56 22.72
CA PRO A 24 -4.32 28.14 21.39
C PRO A 24 -3.24 27.51 20.53
N TYR A 25 -2.54 26.49 21.01
CA TYR A 25 -1.38 25.99 20.26
C TYR A 25 -1.06 24.50 20.48
N LYS A 26 -1.93 23.73 21.12
CA LYS A 26 -1.64 22.30 21.33
C LYS A 26 -2.73 21.38 20.81
N THR A 27 -3.49 21.84 19.87
CA THR A 27 -4.13 20.91 18.98
C THR A 27 -3.17 20.65 17.81
N LEU A 28 -2.02 20.11 18.15
CA LEU A 28 -1.40 19.21 17.24
C LEU A 28 -2.38 18.05 17.12
N TYR A 29 -3.36 18.20 16.26
CA TYR A 29 -3.87 17.04 15.58
C TYR A 29 -2.66 16.50 14.84
N THR A 30 -1.92 15.65 15.52
CA THR A 30 -1.13 14.70 14.81
C THR A 30 -2.17 13.87 14.10
N VAL A 31 -2.59 14.34 12.94
CA VAL A 31 -3.17 13.47 11.95
C VAL A 31 -2.04 12.49 11.73
N HIS A 32 -2.08 11.38 12.44
CA HIS A 32 -1.39 10.20 12.03
C HIS A 32 -2.05 9.86 10.70
N VAL A 33 -1.62 10.54 9.66
CA VAL A 33 -1.71 10.01 8.33
C VAL A 33 -0.87 8.75 8.47
N ALA A 34 -1.54 7.65 8.71
CA ALA A 34 -0.91 6.35 8.63
C ALA A 34 -0.29 6.36 7.24
N ARG A 35 1.02 6.58 7.16
CA ARG A 35 1.72 6.60 5.88
C ARG A 35 1.57 5.19 5.36
N SER A 36 0.70 5.05 4.35
CA SER A 36 0.57 3.81 3.62
C SER A 36 1.97 3.42 3.14
N LYS A 37 2.33 2.14 3.31
CA LYS A 37 3.64 1.68 2.86
C LYS A 37 3.75 1.88 1.35
N PRO A 38 4.87 2.37 0.83
CA PRO A 38 5.08 2.42 -0.61
C PRO A 38 5.10 1.01 -1.20
N VAL A 39 4.69 0.88 -2.45
CA VAL A 39 4.81 -0.35 -3.22
C VAL A 39 6.00 -0.23 -4.16
N GLU A 40 6.91 -1.17 -4.08
CA GLU A 40 8.06 -1.29 -4.98
C GLU A 40 7.92 -2.53 -5.85
N PHE A 41 8.07 -2.36 -7.13
CA PHE A 41 7.99 -3.45 -8.11
C PHE A 41 9.39 -3.95 -8.48
N ARG A 42 9.59 -5.25 -8.42
CA ARG A 42 10.88 -5.88 -8.72
C ARG A 42 10.92 -6.40 -10.16
N GLY A 43 12.01 -6.11 -10.88
CA GLY A 43 12.19 -6.54 -12.26
C GLY A 43 11.05 -6.04 -13.16
N SER A 44 10.47 -6.93 -13.95
CA SER A 44 9.36 -6.64 -14.87
C SER A 44 7.97 -6.69 -14.24
N SER A 45 7.85 -6.85 -12.92
CA SER A 45 6.55 -7.08 -12.28
C SER A 45 5.52 -5.98 -12.50
N LEU A 46 5.96 -4.73 -12.61
CA LEU A 46 5.04 -3.61 -12.92
C LEU A 46 4.51 -3.68 -14.35
N GLU A 47 5.37 -4.01 -15.30
CA GLU A 47 4.98 -4.16 -16.71
C GLU A 47 4.05 -5.36 -16.88
N ASP A 48 4.34 -6.46 -16.20
CA ASP A 48 3.51 -7.64 -16.18
C ASP A 48 2.12 -7.34 -15.59
N LEU A 49 2.05 -6.54 -14.51
CA LEU A 49 0.79 -6.06 -13.95
C LEU A 49 0.02 -5.16 -14.93
N ARG A 50 0.73 -4.27 -15.63
CA ARG A 50 0.13 -3.40 -16.64
C ARG A 50 -0.42 -4.16 -17.83
N ALA A 51 0.11 -5.33 -18.12
CA ALA A 51 -0.37 -6.22 -19.18
C ALA A 51 -1.66 -6.96 -18.82
N PHE A 52 -2.09 -6.93 -17.56
CA PHE A 52 -3.38 -7.50 -17.16
C PHE A 52 -4.54 -6.77 -17.84
N PRO A 53 -5.67 -7.46 -18.11
CA PRO A 53 -6.91 -6.79 -18.48
C PRO A 53 -7.28 -5.70 -17.48
N LEU A 54 -7.96 -4.66 -17.94
CA LEU A 54 -8.26 -3.50 -17.11
C LEU A 54 -8.93 -3.84 -15.79
N THR A 55 -9.90 -4.75 -15.80
CA THR A 55 -10.63 -5.19 -14.60
C THR A 55 -9.70 -5.91 -13.62
N ALA A 56 -8.91 -6.87 -14.09
CA ALA A 56 -7.95 -7.61 -13.28
C ALA A 56 -6.85 -6.68 -12.72
N ARG A 57 -6.40 -5.72 -13.52
CA ARG A 57 -5.39 -4.73 -13.09
C ARG A 57 -5.92 -3.80 -12.01
N ARG A 58 -7.16 -3.32 -12.12
CA ARG A 58 -7.81 -2.49 -11.10
C ARG A 58 -7.99 -3.26 -9.80
N GLU A 59 -8.44 -4.50 -9.89
CA GLU A 59 -8.61 -5.36 -8.73
C GLU A 59 -7.27 -5.64 -8.04
N ALA A 60 -6.23 -5.99 -8.78
CA ALA A 60 -4.88 -6.18 -8.23
C ALA A 60 -4.37 -4.90 -7.53
N GLY A 61 -4.60 -3.72 -8.12
CA GLY A 61 -4.27 -2.43 -7.52
C GLY A 61 -5.03 -2.18 -6.22
N HIS A 62 -6.32 -2.49 -6.18
CA HIS A 62 -7.14 -2.38 -4.98
C HIS A 62 -6.64 -3.29 -3.86
N GLN A 63 -6.31 -4.53 -4.17
CA GLN A 63 -5.76 -5.49 -3.20
C GLN A 63 -4.40 -5.03 -2.65
N LEU A 64 -3.53 -4.49 -3.49
CA LEU A 64 -2.26 -3.90 -3.05
C LEU A 64 -2.46 -2.66 -2.17
N ASP A 65 -3.45 -1.81 -2.48
CA ASP A 65 -3.81 -0.67 -1.64
C ASP A 65 -4.27 -1.11 -0.23
N GLN A 66 -5.04 -2.19 -0.13
CA GLN A 66 -5.40 -2.76 1.17
C GLN A 66 -4.14 -3.16 1.97
N VAL A 67 -3.19 -3.84 1.33
CA VAL A 67 -1.92 -4.21 1.97
C VAL A 67 -1.11 -2.99 2.40
N GLN A 68 -1.08 -1.93 1.59
CA GLN A 68 -0.43 -0.66 1.94
C GLN A 68 -1.01 -0.04 3.22
N ASN A 69 -2.30 -0.22 3.43
CA ASN A 69 -3.02 0.27 4.61
C ASN A 69 -3.02 -0.72 5.79
N GLY A 70 -2.19 -1.74 5.74
CA GLY A 70 -2.04 -2.74 6.81
C GLY A 70 -3.17 -3.77 6.88
N ARG A 71 -3.98 -3.89 5.84
CA ARG A 71 -5.04 -4.90 5.74
C ARG A 71 -4.55 -6.12 4.97
N GLU A 72 -5.26 -7.22 5.11
CA GLU A 72 -5.03 -8.40 4.28
C GLU A 72 -5.85 -8.30 2.98
N PRO A 73 -5.34 -8.83 1.86
CA PRO A 73 -6.13 -8.94 0.64
C PRO A 73 -7.34 -9.87 0.83
N ASP A 74 -8.37 -9.69 0.00
CA ASP A 74 -9.60 -10.47 0.11
C ASP A 74 -9.39 -11.97 -0.19
N ASP A 75 -8.61 -12.28 -1.22
CA ASP A 75 -8.23 -13.66 -1.57
C ASP A 75 -6.72 -13.79 -1.75
N TRP A 76 -6.08 -14.43 -0.79
CA TRP A 76 -4.64 -14.64 -0.80
C TRP A 76 -4.25 -15.98 -0.18
N LYS A 77 -3.03 -16.41 -0.44
CA LYS A 77 -2.40 -17.53 0.25
C LYS A 77 -0.89 -17.31 0.46
N PRO A 78 -0.29 -17.98 1.44
CA PRO A 78 1.16 -17.97 1.57
C PRO A 78 1.82 -18.72 0.40
N MET A 79 2.96 -18.20 -0.07
CA MET A 79 3.76 -18.78 -1.15
C MET A 79 5.19 -19.05 -0.64
N THR A 80 5.31 -19.98 0.27
CA THR A 80 6.59 -20.30 0.95
C THR A 80 7.66 -20.81 0.00
N THR A 81 7.26 -21.40 -1.13
CA THR A 81 8.19 -21.85 -2.19
C THR A 81 8.97 -20.71 -2.84
N ALA A 82 8.40 -19.51 -2.89
CA ALA A 82 9.07 -18.31 -3.38
C ALA A 82 9.93 -17.64 -2.31
N GLY A 83 9.59 -17.78 -1.04
CA GLY A 83 10.35 -17.25 0.07
C GLY A 83 9.52 -17.04 1.33
N ARG A 84 10.21 -16.81 2.44
CA ARG A 84 9.56 -16.59 3.73
C ARG A 84 8.79 -15.26 3.75
N GLY A 85 7.50 -15.32 4.05
CA GLY A 85 6.64 -14.15 4.11
C GLY A 85 6.12 -13.68 2.76
N VAL A 86 6.43 -14.41 1.69
CA VAL A 86 5.83 -14.16 0.37
C VAL A 86 4.38 -14.63 0.38
N LYS A 87 3.51 -13.78 -0.14
CA LYS A 87 2.06 -14.03 -0.27
C LYS A 87 1.66 -13.91 -1.74
N GLU A 88 0.65 -14.66 -2.12
CA GLU A 88 0.04 -14.66 -3.45
C GLU A 88 -1.36 -14.06 -3.36
N ILE A 89 -1.58 -12.90 -3.97
CA ILE A 89 -2.93 -12.36 -4.19
C ILE A 89 -3.54 -13.07 -5.39
N ARG A 90 -4.80 -13.48 -5.25
CA ARG A 90 -5.57 -14.14 -6.30
C ARG A 90 -6.61 -13.17 -6.84
N VAL A 91 -6.51 -12.89 -8.14
CA VAL A 91 -7.48 -12.07 -8.85
C VAL A 91 -8.14 -12.93 -9.93
N ARG A 92 -9.44 -12.83 -10.07
CA ARG A 92 -10.20 -13.51 -11.10
C ARG A 92 -11.06 -12.50 -11.84
N ASP A 93 -11.08 -12.62 -13.15
CA ASP A 93 -12.02 -11.91 -14.01
C ASP A 93 -12.47 -12.82 -15.17
N GLU A 94 -13.21 -12.24 -16.12
CA GLU A 94 -13.69 -12.97 -17.30
C GLU A 94 -12.56 -13.52 -18.19
N ALA A 95 -11.41 -12.85 -18.21
CA ALA A 95 -10.24 -13.27 -18.99
C ALA A 95 -9.44 -14.41 -18.32
N GLY A 96 -9.69 -14.71 -17.05
CA GLY A 96 -9.05 -15.80 -16.35
C GLY A 96 -8.61 -15.48 -14.94
N ALA A 97 -7.61 -16.22 -14.47
CA ALA A 97 -7.06 -16.09 -13.14
C ALA A 97 -5.69 -15.42 -13.18
N PHE A 98 -5.51 -14.39 -12.37
CA PHE A 98 -4.29 -13.60 -12.27
C PHE A 98 -3.70 -13.71 -10.87
N ARG A 99 -2.39 -13.57 -10.77
CA ARG A 99 -1.63 -13.69 -9.53
C ARG A 99 -0.65 -12.57 -9.36
N VAL A 100 -0.56 -12.07 -8.13
CA VAL A 100 0.44 -11.08 -7.71
C VAL A 100 1.20 -11.66 -6.52
N LEU A 101 2.49 -11.90 -6.68
CA LEU A 101 3.36 -12.36 -5.61
C LEU A 101 4.05 -11.17 -4.96
N TYR A 102 3.86 -11.01 -3.67
CA TYR A 102 4.41 -9.88 -2.92
C TYR A 102 4.93 -10.29 -1.54
N VAL A 103 5.73 -9.42 -0.95
CA VAL A 103 6.19 -9.54 0.43
C VAL A 103 6.01 -8.19 1.15
N ALA A 104 5.38 -8.22 2.33
CA ALA A 104 5.05 -7.02 3.11
C ALA A 104 5.71 -7.00 4.50
N ARG A 105 6.52 -8.01 4.83
CA ARG A 105 7.13 -8.15 6.16
C ARG A 105 8.18 -7.09 6.49
N PHE A 106 8.76 -6.46 5.49
CA PHE A 106 9.76 -5.43 5.66
C PHE A 106 9.14 -4.09 6.01
N ALA A 107 9.79 -3.32 6.89
CA ALA A 107 9.24 -2.05 7.38
C ALA A 107 9.17 -0.97 6.30
N GLY A 108 10.10 -0.96 5.34
CA GLY A 108 10.28 0.13 4.39
C GLY A 108 9.24 0.17 3.27
N ALA A 109 8.87 -0.98 2.72
CA ALA A 109 7.99 -1.05 1.57
C ALA A 109 7.30 -2.42 1.44
N ILE A 110 6.32 -2.48 0.55
CA ILE A 110 5.74 -3.71 0.03
C ILE A 110 6.42 -4.00 -1.29
N TYR A 111 7.02 -5.16 -1.44
CA TYR A 111 7.74 -5.53 -2.65
C TYR A 111 6.93 -6.50 -3.48
N VAL A 112 6.57 -6.11 -4.68
CA VAL A 112 5.92 -6.98 -5.66
C VAL A 112 7.00 -7.72 -6.45
N LEU A 113 7.02 -9.03 -6.32
CA LEU A 113 8.07 -9.88 -6.89
C LEU A 113 7.73 -10.33 -8.31
N HIS A 114 6.47 -10.69 -8.57
CA HIS A 114 6.04 -11.19 -9.87
C HIS A 114 4.53 -11.06 -10.03
N CYS A 115 4.09 -10.78 -11.24
CA CYS A 115 2.68 -10.75 -11.64
C CYS A 115 2.51 -11.63 -12.88
N PHE A 116 1.50 -12.49 -12.92
CA PHE A 116 1.28 -13.39 -14.07
C PHE A 116 -0.17 -13.85 -14.17
N GLN A 117 -0.55 -14.27 -15.36
CA GLN A 117 -1.80 -14.97 -15.59
C GLN A 117 -1.60 -16.47 -15.32
N LYS A 118 -2.44 -17.01 -14.44
CA LYS A 118 -2.39 -18.44 -14.12
C LYS A 118 -3.16 -19.25 -15.19
N LYS A 119 -2.46 -20.10 -15.90
CA LYS A 119 -3.01 -20.94 -16.97
C LYS A 119 -3.25 -22.39 -16.57
N THR A 120 -2.73 -22.81 -15.41
CA THR A 120 -2.81 -24.17 -14.90
C THR A 120 -3.30 -24.22 -13.46
N GLN A 121 -3.66 -25.41 -12.94
CA GLN A 121 -4.09 -25.61 -11.55
C GLN A 121 -3.04 -25.16 -10.53
N LYS A 122 -1.77 -25.44 -10.80
CA LYS A 122 -0.65 -25.04 -9.94
C LYS A 122 0.08 -23.85 -10.54
N THR A 123 0.68 -23.02 -9.68
CA THR A 123 1.64 -22.01 -10.11
C THR A 123 2.79 -22.69 -10.83
N SER A 124 3.16 -22.16 -12.00
CA SER A 124 4.23 -22.78 -12.78
C SER A 124 5.55 -22.74 -12.00
N LYS A 125 6.41 -23.73 -12.25
CA LYS A 125 7.73 -23.78 -11.65
C LYS A 125 8.55 -22.53 -12.02
N ALA A 126 8.44 -22.10 -13.28
CA ALA A 126 9.14 -20.90 -13.78
C ALA A 126 8.72 -19.62 -13.03
N ASP A 127 7.43 -19.43 -12.79
CA ASP A 127 6.91 -18.27 -12.04
C ASP A 127 7.39 -18.28 -10.59
N ALA A 128 7.34 -19.45 -9.94
CA ALA A 128 7.82 -19.62 -8.57
C ALA A 128 9.33 -19.38 -8.44
N GLU A 129 10.12 -19.90 -9.37
CA GLU A 129 11.58 -19.72 -9.38
C GLU A 129 11.98 -18.27 -9.66
N LEU A 130 11.29 -17.58 -10.56
CA LEU A 130 11.52 -16.16 -10.85
C LEU A 130 11.24 -15.30 -9.62
N ALA A 131 10.12 -15.54 -8.95
CA ALA A 131 9.78 -14.85 -7.70
C ALA A 131 10.82 -15.14 -6.60
N ALA A 132 11.24 -16.39 -6.46
CA ALA A 132 12.27 -16.78 -5.50
C ALA A 132 13.63 -16.12 -5.78
N LYS A 133 14.00 -16.00 -7.05
CA LYS A 133 15.21 -15.28 -7.46
C LYS A 133 15.15 -13.81 -7.05
N ARG A 134 14.07 -13.13 -7.41
CA ARG A 134 13.84 -11.70 -7.07
C ARG A 134 13.79 -11.48 -5.56
N TYR A 135 13.22 -12.42 -4.83
CA TYR A 135 13.22 -12.38 -3.36
C TYR A 135 14.63 -12.48 -2.77
N ARG A 136 15.47 -13.38 -3.28
CA ARG A 136 16.87 -13.48 -2.83
C ARG A 136 17.68 -12.22 -3.16
N GLU A 137 17.46 -11.62 -4.32
CA GLU A 137 18.09 -10.35 -4.69
C GLU A 137 17.67 -9.23 -3.75
N LEU A 138 16.37 -9.15 -3.42
CA LEU A 138 15.85 -8.21 -2.45
C LEU A 138 16.50 -8.39 -1.06
N LEU A 139 16.63 -9.63 -0.57
CA LEU A 139 17.26 -9.88 0.71
C LEU A 139 18.71 -9.38 0.75
N LYS A 140 19.47 -9.60 -0.32
CA LYS A 140 20.84 -9.09 -0.43
C LYS A 140 20.88 -7.55 -0.39
N GLU A 141 19.99 -6.89 -1.10
CA GLU A 141 19.89 -5.42 -1.09
C GLU A 141 19.54 -4.87 0.29
N LEU A 142 18.67 -5.56 1.04
CA LEU A 142 18.27 -5.17 2.38
C LEU A 142 19.25 -5.61 3.47
N GLY A 143 20.34 -6.31 3.13
CA GLY A 143 21.34 -6.78 4.08
C GLY A 143 20.85 -7.90 5.00
N GLN A 144 19.96 -8.74 4.49
CA GLN A 144 19.34 -9.86 5.24
C GLN A 144 19.83 -11.22 4.77
#